data_cc0c027f29a972e8e56aad4debf9afa5
#
_entry.id   cc0c027f29a972e8e56aad4debf9afa5
#
_cell.length_a   1.000
_cell.length_b   1.000
_cell.length_c   1.000
_cell.angle_alpha   90.00
_cell.angle_beta   90.00
_cell.angle_gamma   90.00
#
_symmetry.space_group_name_H-M   'P 1'
#
loop_
_entity.id
_entity.type
_entity.pdbx_description
1 polymer ?
#
loop_
_entity_poly.entity_id
_entity_poly.type
_entity_poly.pdbx_seq_one_letter_code
_entity_poly.pdbx_strand_id
1 'polypeptide(L)'
;MIKKFFITIILLVGAKATAQSKGYWQQRADYKMEVTMDVKSYQYSGKQELLYTNNSNDTLKRVYYHLYNNAFQPGSEMDARLQSIPDPDGRMVTKVKNAEGKDTNKSRIAALQPNEIGFLKISNFKQDGVEAKAKEVGTILEVDLAQPLLPGKTTLLTLDFNGQVPVQIRRSGRNNKEGVALSMAQWYPKMAEFDFEGWHADPYIAREFHGVWGNYDVQITIDKNYVLGGTGYLQNKNEIGHGYADEGVTVTIPKKQKTLTWHFLAPNVHDFTWAADKDYLHDKLLTEEGVTLHFLYKNNPKIIDTWKKAQKYTAEILTFYNKMVGKYPYEQYSVIQGGDGGMEYAMCTLVLGEGELNGFIGLIAHEFGHSWFQHVLASNESKHGWMDEGFTSFIE
;
A
#
# COMPACT_ATOMS: atom_id res chain seq x y z
N MET A 1 36.10 -18.45 49.90
CA MET A 1 35.16 -17.41 49.37
C MET A 1 35.11 -17.35 47.81
N ILE A 2 36.07 -17.87 47.10
CA ILE A 2 36.15 -17.80 45.60
C ILE A 2 35.22 -18.79 44.87
N LYS A 3 34.92 -19.96 45.44
CA LYS A 3 34.04 -20.97 44.80
C LYS A 3 32.53 -20.60 44.74
N LYS A 4 32.04 -19.71 45.62
CA LYS A 4 30.63 -19.31 45.62
C LYS A 4 30.33 -18.17 44.59
N PHE A 5 31.37 -17.43 44.17
CA PHE A 5 31.21 -16.32 43.20
C PHE A 5 31.12 -16.84 41.77
N PHE A 6 31.75 -17.97 41.43
CA PHE A 6 31.72 -18.57 40.10
C PHE A 6 30.37 -19.24 39.78
N ILE A 7 29.65 -19.76 40.76
CA ILE A 7 28.32 -20.38 40.55
C ILE A 7 27.26 -19.36 40.27
N THR A 8 27.36 -18.15 40.86
CA THR A 8 26.39 -17.06 40.63
C THR A 8 26.53 -16.41 39.22
N ILE A 9 27.76 -16.38 38.67
CA ILE A 9 28.00 -15.85 37.31
C ILE A 9 27.51 -16.84 36.25
N ILE A 10 27.62 -18.16 36.44
CA ILE A 10 27.13 -19.19 35.50
C ILE A 10 25.58 -19.19 35.45
N LEU A 11 24.89 -18.90 36.54
CA LEU A 11 23.43 -18.79 36.59
C LEU A 11 22.90 -17.52 35.89
N LEU A 12 23.68 -16.45 35.85
CA LEU A 12 23.29 -15.19 35.15
C LEU A 12 23.51 -15.25 33.64
N VAL A 13 24.45 -16.08 33.16
CA VAL A 13 24.67 -16.28 31.71
C VAL A 13 23.63 -17.25 31.11
N GLY A 14 23.13 -18.22 31.91
CA GLY A 14 22.06 -19.13 31.48
C GLY A 14 20.69 -18.51 31.32
N ALA A 15 20.43 -17.37 31.97
CA ALA A 15 19.10 -16.73 31.94
C ALA A 15 18.83 -15.84 30.71
N LYS A 16 19.83 -15.58 29.85
CA LYS A 16 19.67 -14.80 28.63
C LYS A 16 19.26 -15.60 27.38
N ALA A 17 19.15 -16.91 27.47
CA ALA A 17 18.90 -17.76 26.30
C ALA A 17 17.42 -18.20 26.13
N THR A 18 16.48 -17.74 26.94
CA THR A 18 15.09 -18.24 26.90
C THR A 18 14.01 -17.19 26.73
N ALA A 19 14.35 -16.02 26.20
CA ALA A 19 13.36 -14.98 25.91
C ALA A 19 12.87 -15.04 24.45
N GLN A 20 12.94 -16.16 23.78
CA GLN A 20 12.11 -16.41 22.61
C GLN A 20 10.80 -17.02 23.10
N SER A 21 9.71 -16.23 23.07
CA SER A 21 8.38 -16.75 23.34
C SER A 21 8.11 -17.93 22.40
N LYS A 22 8.05 -19.12 22.95
CA LYS A 22 7.54 -20.30 22.21
C LYS A 22 6.09 -19.95 21.83
N GLY A 23 5.86 -19.56 20.58
CA GLY A 23 4.49 -19.35 20.11
C GLY A 23 4.23 -18.14 19.22
N TYR A 24 5.18 -17.18 19.05
CA TYR A 24 4.97 -16.09 18.09
C TYR A 24 5.13 -16.61 16.65
N TRP A 25 4.15 -16.27 15.81
CA TRP A 25 4.13 -16.60 14.39
C TRP A 25 3.48 -15.45 13.62
N GLN A 26 3.82 -15.34 12.36
CA GLN A 26 3.17 -14.45 11.39
C GLN A 26 2.90 -15.26 10.12
N GLN A 27 1.80 -14.99 9.47
CA GLN A 27 1.50 -15.56 8.17
C GLN A 27 2.45 -15.01 7.10
N ARG A 28 2.48 -15.68 5.94
CA ARG A 28 3.23 -15.22 4.79
C ARG A 28 2.42 -15.33 3.51
N ALA A 29 2.44 -14.27 2.71
CA ALA A 29 1.70 -14.15 1.46
C ALA A 29 2.62 -13.60 0.36
N ASP A 30 3.21 -14.48 -0.45
CA ASP A 30 4.06 -14.08 -1.58
C ASP A 30 3.19 -13.93 -2.85
N TYR A 31 3.19 -12.73 -3.43
CA TYR A 31 2.35 -12.37 -4.57
C TYR A 31 3.13 -12.35 -5.88
N LYS A 32 2.50 -12.88 -6.94
CA LYS A 32 2.87 -12.59 -8.32
C LYS A 32 1.65 -12.08 -9.06
N MET A 33 1.75 -10.90 -9.64
CA MET A 33 0.63 -10.24 -10.32
C MET A 33 1.03 -9.72 -11.70
N GLU A 34 0.17 -9.97 -12.69
CA GLU A 34 0.26 -9.40 -14.02
C GLU A 34 -0.98 -8.56 -14.26
N VAL A 35 -0.81 -7.27 -14.55
CA VAL A 35 -1.91 -6.31 -14.62
C VAL A 35 -1.82 -5.50 -15.91
N THR A 36 -2.96 -5.27 -16.54
CA THR A 36 -3.10 -4.35 -17.67
C THR A 36 -4.10 -3.24 -17.32
N MET A 37 -3.64 -1.99 -17.41
CA MET A 37 -4.43 -0.79 -17.15
C MET A 37 -4.83 -0.12 -18.46
N ASP A 38 -6.13 0.08 -18.67
CA ASP A 38 -6.67 0.97 -19.70
C ASP A 38 -6.90 2.37 -19.11
N VAL A 39 -6.04 3.30 -19.45
CA VAL A 39 -6.09 4.69 -18.96
C VAL A 39 -7.23 5.51 -19.57
N LYS A 40 -7.99 4.97 -20.53
CA LYS A 40 -9.15 5.65 -21.13
C LYS A 40 -10.44 5.31 -20.39
N SER A 41 -10.64 4.02 -20.13
CA SER A 41 -11.81 3.54 -19.37
C SER A 41 -11.57 3.56 -17.85
N TYR A 42 -10.32 3.69 -17.41
CA TYR A 42 -9.90 3.53 -16.03
C TYR A 42 -10.25 2.15 -15.44
N GLN A 43 -10.29 1.16 -16.31
CA GLN A 43 -10.48 -0.23 -15.95
C GLN A 43 -9.16 -0.99 -16.10
N TYR A 44 -9.00 -2.00 -15.29
CA TYR A 44 -7.83 -2.86 -15.33
C TYR A 44 -8.24 -4.31 -15.14
N SER A 45 -7.44 -5.19 -15.70
CA SER A 45 -7.55 -6.64 -15.50
C SER A 45 -6.23 -7.20 -15.03
N GLY A 46 -6.29 -8.22 -14.22
CA GLY A 46 -5.09 -8.85 -13.70
C GLY A 46 -5.27 -10.33 -13.41
N LYS A 47 -4.12 -10.99 -13.30
CA LYS A 47 -3.98 -12.34 -12.75
C LYS A 47 -3.17 -12.25 -11.48
N GLN A 48 -3.56 -13.00 -10.48
CA GLN A 48 -2.85 -13.11 -9.22
C GLN A 48 -2.53 -14.58 -8.93
N GLU A 49 -1.28 -14.84 -8.64
CA GLU A 49 -0.79 -16.05 -7.99
C GLU A 49 -0.35 -15.64 -6.59
N LEU A 50 -0.85 -16.30 -5.57
CA LEU A 50 -0.52 -16.06 -4.17
C LEU A 50 -0.07 -17.35 -3.51
N LEU A 51 1.21 -17.42 -3.15
CA LEU A 51 1.74 -18.50 -2.33
C LEU A 51 1.53 -18.17 -0.86
N TYR A 52 0.55 -18.81 -0.23
CA TYR A 52 0.19 -18.55 1.16
C TYR A 52 0.71 -19.64 2.08
N THR A 53 1.46 -19.25 3.12
CA THR A 53 2.03 -20.15 4.12
C THR A 53 1.30 -19.96 5.44
N ASN A 54 0.69 -21.04 5.93
CA ASN A 54 0.05 -21.08 7.25
C ASN A 54 1.08 -21.37 8.35
N ASN A 55 1.58 -20.35 8.99
CA ASN A 55 2.53 -20.44 10.10
C ASN A 55 1.86 -20.56 11.47
N SER A 56 0.51 -20.57 11.50
CA SER A 56 -0.25 -20.77 12.74
C SER A 56 -0.28 -22.25 13.17
N ASN A 57 -0.79 -22.49 14.37
CA ASN A 57 -1.08 -23.84 14.87
C ASN A 57 -2.47 -24.35 14.42
N ASP A 58 -3.24 -23.54 13.70
CA ASP A 58 -4.60 -23.87 13.31
C ASP A 58 -4.68 -24.42 11.89
N THR A 59 -5.62 -25.33 11.66
CA THR A 59 -5.97 -25.77 10.30
C THR A 59 -6.94 -24.78 9.67
N LEU A 60 -6.53 -24.12 8.61
CA LEU A 60 -7.37 -23.16 7.90
C LEU A 60 -8.25 -23.87 6.87
N LYS A 61 -9.56 -23.70 6.97
CA LYS A 61 -10.57 -24.24 6.02
C LYS A 61 -11.12 -23.15 5.11
N ARG A 62 -10.86 -21.89 5.44
CA ARG A 62 -11.30 -20.70 4.72
C ARG A 62 -10.20 -19.66 4.76
N VAL A 63 -10.13 -18.83 3.72
CA VAL A 63 -9.30 -17.62 3.66
C VAL A 63 -10.18 -16.45 3.25
N TYR A 64 -9.71 -15.23 3.50
CA TYR A 64 -10.42 -14.00 3.19
C TYR A 64 -9.50 -13.04 2.43
N TYR A 65 -10.10 -12.29 1.51
CA TYR A 65 -9.42 -11.19 0.81
C TYR A 65 -10.21 -9.91 0.99
N HIS A 66 -9.50 -8.80 1.07
CA HIS A 66 -10.08 -7.47 0.96
C HIS A 66 -10.23 -7.07 -0.50
N LEU A 67 -11.41 -6.54 -0.84
CA LEU A 67 -11.76 -5.95 -2.14
C LEU A 67 -12.06 -4.47 -1.92
N TYR A 68 -11.04 -3.69 -1.56
CA TYR A 68 -11.20 -2.33 -1.03
C TYR A 68 -11.95 -1.39 -1.96
N ASN A 69 -11.74 -1.49 -3.29
CA ASN A 69 -12.43 -0.63 -4.25
C ASN A 69 -13.95 -0.79 -4.24
N ASN A 70 -14.50 -1.93 -3.74
CA ASN A 70 -15.94 -2.14 -3.61
C ASN A 70 -16.60 -1.20 -2.59
N ALA A 71 -15.81 -0.54 -1.72
CA ALA A 71 -16.31 0.47 -0.80
C ALA A 71 -16.78 1.75 -1.52
N PHE A 72 -16.28 2.02 -2.73
CA PHE A 72 -16.59 3.23 -3.49
C PHE A 72 -17.77 3.01 -4.45
N GLN A 73 -18.88 2.50 -3.91
CA GLN A 73 -20.13 2.26 -4.62
C GLN A 73 -21.31 2.82 -3.80
N PRO A 74 -22.29 3.47 -4.45
CA PRO A 74 -23.52 3.87 -3.77
C PRO A 74 -24.18 2.67 -3.05
N GLY A 75 -24.55 2.86 -1.81
CA GLY A 75 -25.13 1.80 -0.96
C GLY A 75 -24.11 0.86 -0.31
N SER A 76 -22.81 1.07 -0.47
CA SER A 76 -21.77 0.34 0.27
C SER A 76 -21.84 0.61 1.78
N GLU A 77 -21.21 -0.25 2.60
CA GLU A 77 -21.13 -0.04 4.06
C GLU A 77 -20.40 1.27 4.39
N MET A 78 -19.38 1.65 3.61
CA MET A 78 -18.72 2.94 3.76
C MET A 78 -19.66 4.11 3.46
N ASP A 79 -20.43 4.03 2.38
CA ASP A 79 -21.45 5.04 2.04
C ASP A 79 -22.50 5.17 3.15
N ALA A 80 -23.03 4.06 3.63
CA ALA A 80 -23.99 4.03 4.73
C ALA A 80 -23.42 4.66 6.02
N ARG A 81 -22.16 4.35 6.35
CA ARG A 81 -21.47 4.93 7.51
C ARG A 81 -21.36 6.45 7.39
N LEU A 82 -20.92 6.97 6.24
CA LEU A 82 -20.76 8.41 6.02
C LEU A 82 -22.06 9.21 6.20
N GLN A 83 -23.20 8.55 5.99
CA GLN A 83 -24.53 9.15 6.17
C GLN A 83 -25.04 9.03 7.61
N SER A 84 -24.47 8.15 8.43
CA SER A 84 -24.99 7.83 9.77
C SER A 84 -24.17 8.40 10.92
N ILE A 85 -22.87 8.71 10.72
CA ILE A 85 -22.01 9.21 11.79
C ILE A 85 -22.08 10.75 11.90
N PRO A 86 -21.95 11.32 13.13
CA PRO A 86 -22.06 12.77 13.33
C PRO A 86 -20.92 13.57 12.70
N ASP A 87 -19.71 13.02 12.67
CA ASP A 87 -18.50 13.70 12.20
C ASP A 87 -17.74 12.80 11.18
N PRO A 88 -18.23 12.74 9.93
CA PRO A 88 -17.54 11.99 8.87
C PRO A 88 -16.30 12.75 8.38
N ASP A 89 -15.32 11.99 7.83
CA ASP A 89 -14.17 12.59 7.15
C ASP A 89 -14.62 13.60 6.09
N GLY A 90 -14.24 14.87 6.26
CA GLY A 90 -14.63 15.97 5.38
C GLY A 90 -14.21 15.81 3.93
N ARG A 91 -13.21 14.95 3.64
CA ARG A 91 -12.78 14.60 2.27
C ARG A 91 -13.81 13.72 1.56
N MET A 92 -14.59 12.95 2.30
CA MET A 92 -15.54 11.95 1.78
C MET A 92 -16.97 12.46 1.70
N VAL A 93 -17.25 13.66 2.18
CA VAL A 93 -18.59 14.25 2.19
C VAL A 93 -18.61 15.64 1.55
N THR A 94 -19.79 16.03 1.10
CA THR A 94 -20.09 17.40 0.63
C THR A 94 -21.07 18.04 1.61
N LYS A 95 -20.78 19.26 2.07
CA LYS A 95 -21.72 20.05 2.87
C LYS A 95 -22.86 20.55 1.98
N VAL A 96 -24.08 20.27 2.37
CA VAL A 96 -25.31 20.70 1.68
C VAL A 96 -26.29 21.28 2.68
N LYS A 97 -27.18 22.16 2.23
CA LYS A 97 -28.30 22.65 3.05
C LYS A 97 -29.44 21.63 3.01
N ASN A 98 -29.97 21.28 4.17
CA ASN A 98 -31.20 20.48 4.24
C ASN A 98 -32.45 21.37 3.99
N ALA A 99 -33.64 20.78 4.01
CA ALA A 99 -34.90 21.47 3.80
C ALA A 99 -35.16 22.62 4.82
N GLU A 100 -34.51 22.55 5.98
CA GLU A 100 -34.61 23.52 7.06
C GLU A 100 -33.50 24.61 6.98
N GLY A 101 -32.64 24.57 5.95
CA GLY A 101 -31.54 25.50 5.73
C GLY A 101 -30.30 25.23 6.59
N LYS A 102 -30.26 24.12 7.36
CA LYS A 102 -29.10 23.72 8.17
C LYS A 102 -28.09 22.96 7.33
N ASP A 103 -26.81 23.12 7.66
CA ASP A 103 -25.73 22.36 7.03
C ASP A 103 -25.84 20.88 7.43
N THR A 104 -25.79 20.00 6.44
CA THR A 104 -25.70 18.53 6.60
C THR A 104 -24.62 17.98 5.70
N ASN A 105 -24.12 16.82 6.05
CA ASN A 105 -23.15 16.09 5.23
C ASN A 105 -23.88 15.15 4.27
N LYS A 106 -23.47 15.15 3.00
CA LYS A 106 -23.89 14.19 1.99
C LYS A 106 -22.67 13.40 1.54
N SER A 107 -22.77 12.08 1.58
CA SER A 107 -21.71 11.18 1.09
C SER A 107 -21.41 11.48 -0.38
N ARG A 108 -20.11 11.63 -0.70
CA ARG A 108 -19.65 11.74 -2.08
C ARG A 108 -19.79 10.42 -2.84
N ILE A 109 -19.72 9.29 -2.13
CA ILE A 109 -19.91 7.96 -2.71
C ILE A 109 -21.32 7.78 -3.23
N ALA A 110 -22.34 8.24 -2.48
CA ALA A 110 -23.74 8.18 -2.89
C ALA A 110 -24.05 8.89 -4.23
N ALA A 111 -23.19 9.80 -4.64
CA ALA A 111 -23.36 10.60 -5.87
C ALA A 111 -22.66 10.00 -7.10
N LEU A 112 -21.82 8.97 -6.93
CA LEU A 112 -21.01 8.40 -8.01
C LEU A 112 -21.88 7.74 -9.08
N GLN A 113 -21.52 8.01 -10.33
CA GLN A 113 -22.12 7.37 -11.49
C GLN A 113 -21.46 6.02 -11.80
N PRO A 114 -22.07 5.14 -12.63
CA PRO A 114 -21.49 3.82 -12.93
C PRO A 114 -20.05 3.83 -13.46
N ASN A 115 -19.65 4.87 -14.18
CA ASN A 115 -18.28 5.04 -14.66
C ASN A 115 -17.34 5.74 -13.66
N GLU A 116 -17.83 6.11 -12.48
CA GLU A 116 -17.10 6.81 -11.41
C GLU A 116 -16.86 5.94 -10.18
N ILE A 117 -17.63 4.86 -10.04
CA ILE A 117 -17.49 3.92 -8.92
C ILE A 117 -16.18 3.14 -8.97
N GLY A 118 -15.77 2.62 -7.81
CA GLY A 118 -14.72 1.60 -7.72
C GLY A 118 -15.31 0.20 -7.64
N PHE A 119 -14.64 -0.76 -8.23
CA PHE A 119 -14.94 -2.17 -8.00
C PHE A 119 -13.71 -3.07 -8.20
N LEU A 120 -13.75 -4.22 -7.55
CA LEU A 120 -12.93 -5.40 -7.81
C LEU A 120 -13.86 -6.59 -7.95
N LYS A 121 -13.80 -7.30 -9.08
CA LYS A 121 -14.56 -8.51 -9.37
C LYS A 121 -13.62 -9.67 -9.59
N ILE A 122 -13.86 -10.77 -8.90
CA ILE A 122 -13.00 -11.95 -8.91
C ILE A 122 -13.64 -13.05 -9.75
N SER A 123 -12.80 -13.79 -10.47
CA SER A 123 -13.19 -14.96 -11.23
C SER A 123 -12.08 -16.03 -11.21
N ASN A 124 -12.41 -17.25 -11.60
CA ASN A 124 -11.47 -18.36 -11.78
C ASN A 124 -10.63 -18.68 -10.53
N PHE A 125 -11.22 -18.55 -9.33
CA PHE A 125 -10.48 -18.82 -8.10
C PHE A 125 -10.16 -20.31 -7.96
N LYS A 126 -8.88 -20.62 -7.72
CA LYS A 126 -8.40 -22.01 -7.52
C LYS A 126 -7.42 -22.08 -6.35
N GLN A 127 -7.44 -23.21 -5.68
CA GLN A 127 -6.41 -23.65 -4.72
C GLN A 127 -5.66 -24.84 -5.31
N ASP A 128 -4.35 -24.73 -5.50
CA ASP A 128 -3.51 -25.79 -6.06
C ASP A 128 -4.08 -26.39 -7.37
N GLY A 129 -4.67 -25.51 -8.21
CA GLY A 129 -5.31 -25.87 -9.47
C GLY A 129 -6.77 -26.39 -9.36
N VAL A 130 -7.27 -26.63 -8.16
CA VAL A 130 -8.66 -27.06 -7.91
C VAL A 130 -9.56 -25.86 -7.66
N GLU A 131 -10.73 -25.82 -8.30
CA GLU A 131 -11.71 -24.74 -8.08
C GLU A 131 -12.13 -24.68 -6.60
N ALA A 132 -12.13 -23.48 -6.03
CA ALA A 132 -12.60 -23.21 -4.68
C ALA A 132 -13.81 -22.28 -4.72
N LYS A 133 -14.72 -22.42 -3.72
CA LYS A 133 -15.90 -21.60 -3.65
C LYS A 133 -15.55 -20.23 -3.08
N ALA A 134 -15.74 -19.20 -3.90
CA ALA A 134 -15.55 -17.83 -3.50
C ALA A 134 -16.89 -17.06 -3.51
N LYS A 135 -17.09 -16.20 -2.51
CA LYS A 135 -18.29 -15.37 -2.36
C LYS A 135 -17.89 -13.96 -1.97
N GLU A 136 -18.30 -12.98 -2.78
CA GLU A 136 -18.16 -11.57 -2.44
C GLU A 136 -19.22 -11.13 -1.43
N VAL A 137 -18.79 -10.48 -0.33
CA VAL A 137 -19.63 -9.90 0.70
C VAL A 137 -19.12 -8.47 0.97
N GLY A 138 -19.74 -7.49 0.34
CA GLY A 138 -19.28 -6.11 0.42
C GLY A 138 -17.86 -5.94 -0.06
N THR A 139 -16.95 -5.56 0.84
CA THR A 139 -15.52 -5.38 0.58
C THR A 139 -14.69 -6.61 0.94
N ILE A 140 -15.31 -7.76 1.22
CA ILE A 140 -14.62 -8.99 1.57
C ILE A 140 -14.96 -10.09 0.56
N LEU A 141 -13.95 -10.87 0.18
CA LEU A 141 -14.10 -12.13 -0.52
C LEU A 141 -13.87 -13.27 0.48
N GLU A 142 -14.90 -14.06 0.72
CA GLU A 142 -14.83 -15.29 1.50
C GLU A 142 -14.53 -16.47 0.57
N VAL A 143 -13.52 -17.28 0.90
CA VAL A 143 -13.13 -18.42 0.09
C VAL A 143 -13.08 -19.69 0.94
N ASP A 144 -13.96 -20.63 0.67
CA ASP A 144 -13.88 -21.97 1.23
C ASP A 144 -12.79 -22.75 0.47
N LEU A 145 -11.73 -23.13 1.16
CA LEU A 145 -10.61 -23.86 0.57
C LEU A 145 -11.06 -25.24 0.05
N ALA A 146 -10.59 -25.64 -1.12
CA ALA A 146 -10.86 -26.96 -1.69
C ALA A 146 -10.27 -28.08 -0.82
N GLN A 147 -9.13 -27.80 -0.15
CA GLN A 147 -8.51 -28.66 0.84
C GLN A 147 -8.09 -27.83 2.06
N PRO A 148 -8.26 -28.34 3.29
CA PRO A 148 -7.80 -27.65 4.49
C PRO A 148 -6.27 -27.39 4.45
N LEU A 149 -5.85 -26.18 4.78
CA LEU A 149 -4.43 -25.82 4.88
C LEU A 149 -3.95 -26.05 6.31
N LEU A 150 -3.14 -27.10 6.47
CA LEU A 150 -2.61 -27.53 7.77
C LEU A 150 -1.52 -26.58 8.29
N PRO A 151 -1.23 -26.58 9.61
CA PRO A 151 -0.10 -25.88 10.20
C PRO A 151 1.22 -26.14 9.49
N GLY A 152 2.00 -25.10 9.24
CA GLY A 152 3.29 -25.15 8.57
C GLY A 152 3.24 -25.54 7.09
N LYS A 153 2.07 -25.59 6.47
CA LYS A 153 1.91 -25.90 5.05
C LYS A 153 1.66 -24.63 4.21
N THR A 154 1.99 -24.77 2.94
CA THR A 154 1.81 -23.71 1.93
C THR A 154 0.81 -24.18 0.88
N THR A 155 0.05 -23.26 0.30
CA THR A 155 -0.88 -23.51 -0.80
C THR A 155 -0.76 -22.40 -1.84
N LEU A 156 -0.94 -22.73 -3.11
CA LEU A 156 -1.00 -21.76 -4.20
C LEU A 156 -2.47 -21.39 -4.47
N LEU A 157 -2.79 -20.12 -4.25
CA LEU A 157 -4.09 -19.55 -4.55
C LEU A 157 -3.98 -18.72 -5.83
N THR A 158 -4.82 -18.99 -6.83
CA THR A 158 -4.81 -18.28 -8.11
C THR A 158 -6.18 -17.71 -8.40
N LEU A 159 -6.23 -16.54 -9.01
CA LEU A 159 -7.46 -15.87 -9.41
C LEU A 159 -7.22 -14.91 -10.58
N ASP A 160 -8.28 -14.64 -11.33
CA ASP A 160 -8.35 -13.51 -12.24
C ASP A 160 -9.20 -12.41 -11.60
N PHE A 161 -8.85 -11.16 -11.86
CA PHE A 161 -9.63 -10.03 -11.36
C PHE A 161 -9.79 -8.92 -12.40
N ASN A 162 -10.91 -8.21 -12.31
CA ASN A 162 -11.18 -6.99 -13.06
C ASN A 162 -11.52 -5.89 -12.07
N GLY A 163 -10.96 -4.71 -12.29
CA GLY A 163 -11.19 -3.56 -11.43
C GLY A 163 -11.53 -2.29 -12.22
N GLN A 164 -12.18 -1.36 -11.56
CA GLN A 164 -12.37 0.01 -12.01
C GLN A 164 -11.85 0.96 -10.95
N VAL A 165 -11.05 1.94 -11.38
CA VAL A 165 -10.51 2.98 -10.51
C VAL A 165 -11.59 4.01 -10.25
N PRO A 166 -12.01 4.23 -8.99
CA PRO A 166 -13.01 5.24 -8.69
C PRO A 166 -12.50 6.66 -8.97
N VAL A 167 -13.39 7.61 -9.16
CA VAL A 167 -13.04 9.01 -8.98
C VAL A 167 -12.49 9.20 -7.57
N GLN A 168 -11.42 9.98 -7.42
CA GLN A 168 -10.74 10.15 -6.14
C GLN A 168 -11.68 10.66 -5.05
N ILE A 169 -11.94 9.83 -4.06
CA ILE A 169 -12.67 10.19 -2.84
C ILE A 169 -11.75 10.01 -1.63
N ARG A 170 -11.16 8.82 -1.50
CA ARG A 170 -10.27 8.48 -0.39
C ARG A 170 -9.22 7.45 -0.85
N ARG A 171 -7.96 7.64 -0.49
CA ARG A 171 -6.82 6.74 -0.77
C ARG A 171 -6.66 6.42 -2.27
N SER A 172 -7.36 5.40 -2.78
CA SER A 172 -7.35 5.02 -4.18
C SER A 172 -8.25 5.89 -5.04
N GLY A 173 -7.81 6.21 -6.25
CA GLY A 173 -8.67 6.94 -7.18
C GLY A 173 -7.97 7.50 -8.41
N ARG A 174 -8.77 8.06 -9.29
CA ARG A 174 -8.31 8.76 -10.49
C ARG A 174 -8.65 10.25 -10.43
N ASN A 175 -7.85 11.03 -11.14
CA ASN A 175 -8.07 12.48 -11.30
C ASN A 175 -8.27 13.17 -9.95
N ASN A 176 -7.26 13.07 -9.07
CA ASN A 176 -7.31 13.72 -7.77
C ASN A 176 -7.39 15.26 -7.91
N LYS A 177 -7.55 15.98 -6.81
CA LYS A 177 -7.69 17.44 -6.81
C LYS A 177 -6.49 18.19 -7.40
N GLU A 178 -5.31 17.57 -7.47
CA GLU A 178 -4.09 18.13 -8.07
C GLU A 178 -3.84 17.63 -9.51
N GLY A 179 -4.81 16.91 -10.08
CA GLY A 179 -4.80 16.46 -11.47
C GLY A 179 -3.92 15.24 -11.72
N VAL A 180 -3.56 14.47 -10.68
CA VAL A 180 -2.86 13.19 -10.85
C VAL A 180 -3.83 12.15 -11.41
N ALA A 181 -3.43 11.49 -12.50
CA ALA A 181 -4.30 10.61 -13.26
C ALA A 181 -4.70 9.34 -12.50
N LEU A 182 -3.76 8.69 -11.84
CA LEU A 182 -3.95 7.40 -11.15
C LEU A 182 -3.22 7.38 -9.81
N SER A 183 -3.95 7.08 -8.73
CA SER A 183 -3.45 6.76 -7.41
C SER A 183 -3.96 5.36 -7.04
N MET A 184 -3.09 4.36 -7.16
CA MET A 184 -3.45 2.95 -7.08
C MET A 184 -3.05 2.38 -5.74
N ALA A 185 -3.79 2.78 -4.70
CA ALA A 185 -3.72 2.23 -3.36
C ALA A 185 -4.82 1.17 -3.20
N GLN A 186 -4.55 0.09 -2.47
CA GLN A 186 -5.54 -0.99 -2.19
C GLN A 186 -6.31 -1.48 -3.44
N TRP A 187 -5.61 -1.59 -4.56
CA TRP A 187 -6.18 -1.77 -5.89
C TRP A 187 -6.35 -3.25 -6.32
N TYR A 188 -5.74 -4.17 -5.59
CA TYR A 188 -5.74 -5.61 -5.90
C TYR A 188 -6.46 -6.43 -4.81
N PRO A 189 -6.87 -7.67 -5.08
CA PRO A 189 -7.39 -8.58 -4.06
C PRO A 189 -6.29 -8.89 -3.04
N LYS A 190 -6.39 -8.33 -1.82
CA LYS A 190 -5.37 -8.43 -0.77
C LYS A 190 -5.79 -9.46 0.27
N MET A 191 -4.93 -10.46 0.53
CA MET A 191 -5.15 -11.46 1.60
C MET A 191 -5.35 -10.74 2.93
N ALA A 192 -6.39 -11.09 3.66
CA ALA A 192 -6.61 -10.61 5.02
C ALA A 192 -5.57 -11.23 5.96
N GLU A 193 -5.18 -10.50 7.01
CA GLU A 193 -4.30 -11.05 8.04
C GLU A 193 -5.03 -12.08 8.89
N PHE A 194 -4.30 -13.12 9.28
CA PHE A 194 -4.72 -14.10 10.28
C PHE A 194 -3.65 -14.17 11.35
N ASP A 195 -4.00 -13.78 12.56
CA ASP A 195 -3.11 -13.77 13.72
C ASP A 195 -3.73 -14.52 14.92
N PHE A 196 -3.22 -14.30 16.12
CA PHE A 196 -3.71 -14.94 17.34
C PHE A 196 -5.14 -14.54 17.73
N GLU A 197 -5.69 -13.49 17.15
CA GLU A 197 -7.09 -13.07 17.31
C GLU A 197 -8.01 -13.63 16.22
N GLY A 198 -7.45 -14.34 15.23
CA GLY A 198 -8.17 -14.88 14.09
C GLY A 198 -8.05 -14.03 12.83
N TRP A 199 -9.03 -14.12 11.94
CA TRP A 199 -9.05 -13.39 10.68
C TRP A 199 -9.45 -11.92 10.89
N HIS A 200 -8.67 -11.00 10.36
CA HIS A 200 -8.98 -9.57 10.27
C HIS A 200 -9.69 -9.26 8.94
N ALA A 201 -10.85 -9.86 8.73
CA ALA A 201 -11.68 -9.70 7.53
C ALA A 201 -12.82 -8.68 7.77
N ASP A 202 -12.45 -7.53 8.34
CA ASP A 202 -13.41 -6.46 8.61
C ASP A 202 -13.76 -5.70 7.32
N PRO A 203 -15.03 -5.29 7.14
CA PRO A 203 -15.42 -4.42 6.04
C PRO A 203 -14.63 -3.12 6.01
N TYR A 204 -14.29 -2.64 4.81
CA TYR A 204 -13.63 -1.36 4.66
C TYR A 204 -14.62 -0.19 4.81
N ILE A 205 -14.56 0.45 5.94
CA ILE A 205 -15.42 1.57 6.35
C ILE A 205 -14.62 2.78 6.85
N ALA A 206 -13.55 3.16 6.14
CA ALA A 206 -12.60 4.19 6.55
C ALA A 206 -11.73 3.77 7.76
N ARG A 207 -11.16 2.58 7.70
CA ARG A 207 -10.12 2.07 8.60
C ARG A 207 -8.77 2.16 7.92
N GLU A 208 -7.69 2.08 8.68
CA GLU A 208 -6.35 1.82 8.15
C GLU A 208 -6.15 0.33 7.84
N PHE A 209 -5.00 -0.03 7.29
CA PHE A 209 -4.79 -1.31 6.64
C PHE A 209 -3.85 -2.21 7.44
N HIS A 210 -4.26 -3.45 7.65
CA HIS A 210 -3.45 -4.49 8.28
C HIS A 210 -3.20 -5.59 7.27
N GLY A 211 -1.93 -5.89 6.98
CA GLY A 211 -1.56 -6.78 5.88
C GLY A 211 -0.52 -7.82 6.23
N VAL A 212 -0.55 -8.91 5.47
CA VAL A 212 0.35 -10.06 5.60
C VAL A 212 1.69 -9.75 4.93
N TRP A 213 2.79 -10.06 5.61
CA TRP A 213 4.13 -9.97 5.05
C TRP A 213 4.34 -10.94 3.88
N GLY A 214 5.04 -10.48 2.85
CA GLY A 214 5.42 -11.29 1.72
C GLY A 214 6.34 -10.60 0.74
N ASN A 215 6.66 -11.28 -0.34
CA ASN A 215 7.32 -10.71 -1.50
C ASN A 215 6.27 -10.40 -2.57
N TYR A 216 6.49 -9.32 -3.30
CA TYR A 216 5.64 -8.95 -4.42
C TYR A 216 6.44 -8.92 -5.72
N ASP A 217 6.01 -9.70 -6.69
CA ASP A 217 6.46 -9.67 -8.08
C ASP A 217 5.32 -9.14 -8.94
N VAL A 218 5.42 -7.89 -9.38
CA VAL A 218 4.30 -7.17 -9.98
C VAL A 218 4.68 -6.61 -11.35
N GLN A 219 3.94 -7.01 -12.37
CA GLN A 219 4.06 -6.48 -13.72
C GLN A 219 2.83 -5.64 -14.06
N ILE A 220 3.06 -4.38 -14.42
CA ILE A 220 2.00 -3.41 -14.76
C ILE A 220 2.19 -2.94 -16.20
N THR A 221 1.27 -3.33 -17.07
CA THR A 221 1.22 -2.89 -18.47
C THR A 221 0.28 -1.68 -18.58
N ILE A 222 0.81 -0.54 -19.01
CA ILE A 222 0.10 0.73 -19.10
C ILE A 222 0.52 1.50 -20.36
N ASP A 223 -0.24 2.51 -20.79
CA ASP A 223 0.14 3.40 -21.90
C ASP A 223 1.57 3.94 -21.71
N LYS A 224 2.37 3.85 -22.76
CA LYS A 224 3.81 4.16 -22.74
C LYS A 224 4.17 5.59 -22.30
N ASN A 225 3.20 6.51 -22.36
CA ASN A 225 3.44 7.90 -21.99
C ASN A 225 3.29 8.16 -20.47
N TYR A 226 2.80 7.17 -19.72
CA TYR A 226 2.68 7.30 -18.26
C TYR A 226 4.00 6.98 -17.59
N VAL A 227 4.39 7.87 -16.65
CA VAL A 227 5.49 7.63 -15.71
C VAL A 227 4.89 7.06 -14.44
N LEU A 228 5.44 5.95 -13.96
CA LEU A 228 4.92 5.21 -12.83
C LEU A 228 5.96 5.16 -11.71
N GLY A 229 5.52 5.37 -10.48
CA GLY A 229 6.29 5.15 -9.27
C GLY A 229 5.50 4.33 -8.26
N GLY A 230 6.17 3.60 -7.40
CA GLY A 230 5.49 2.76 -6.42
C GLY A 230 6.42 1.94 -5.53
N THR A 231 5.84 0.97 -4.88
CA THR A 231 6.50 -0.01 -4.03
C THR A 231 7.49 -0.86 -4.82
N GLY A 232 8.66 -1.11 -4.26
CA GLY A 232 9.63 -2.07 -4.80
C GLY A 232 10.66 -1.51 -5.75
N TYR A 233 11.50 -2.39 -6.24
CA TYR A 233 12.62 -2.11 -7.14
C TYR A 233 12.23 -2.37 -8.58
N LEU A 234 12.30 -1.36 -9.46
CA LEU A 234 12.05 -1.54 -10.90
C LEU A 234 13.16 -2.37 -11.54
N GLN A 235 12.80 -3.54 -12.04
CA GLN A 235 13.74 -4.54 -12.60
C GLN A 235 14.21 -4.20 -14.00
N ASN A 236 13.32 -3.68 -14.84
CA ASN A 236 13.59 -3.41 -16.26
C ASN A 236 13.77 -1.92 -16.56
N LYS A 237 14.44 -1.20 -15.67
CA LYS A 237 14.67 0.26 -15.73
C LYS A 237 15.28 0.74 -17.04
N ASN A 238 16.18 -0.07 -17.63
CA ASN A 238 16.87 0.24 -18.89
C ASN A 238 16.00 -0.04 -20.14
N GLU A 239 14.81 -0.62 -19.98
CA GLU A 239 13.80 -0.79 -21.03
C GLU A 239 12.71 0.27 -20.91
N ILE A 240 12.40 0.67 -19.67
CA ILE A 240 11.35 1.66 -19.35
C ILE A 240 11.81 3.08 -19.65
N GLY A 241 13.00 3.46 -19.26
CA GLY A 241 13.45 4.86 -19.29
C GLY A 241 12.75 5.72 -18.28
N HIS A 242 12.08 6.78 -18.69
CA HIS A 242 11.31 7.70 -17.82
C HIS A 242 12.07 8.17 -16.58
N GLY A 243 13.39 8.39 -16.71
CA GLY A 243 14.26 8.80 -15.58
C GLY A 243 14.80 7.64 -14.72
N TYR A 244 14.38 6.41 -14.94
CA TYR A 244 14.85 5.24 -14.17
C TYR A 244 16.14 4.63 -14.69
N ALA A 245 16.45 4.77 -15.98
CA ALA A 245 17.62 4.16 -16.60
C ALA A 245 18.92 4.47 -15.85
N ASP A 246 19.87 3.55 -15.94
CA ASP A 246 21.22 3.76 -15.41
C ASP A 246 21.92 4.93 -16.11
N GLU A 247 22.91 5.50 -15.43
CA GLU A 247 23.70 6.58 -15.99
C GLU A 247 24.36 6.16 -17.30
N GLY A 248 24.28 7.02 -18.31
CA GLY A 248 24.79 6.75 -19.66
C GLY A 248 23.89 5.87 -20.53
N VAL A 249 22.80 5.32 -20.02
CA VAL A 249 21.86 4.51 -20.82
C VAL A 249 20.79 5.41 -21.43
N THR A 250 20.70 5.39 -22.77
CA THR A 250 19.63 6.06 -23.52
C THR A 250 18.57 5.05 -23.93
N VAL A 251 17.35 5.22 -23.41
CA VAL A 251 16.22 4.36 -23.73
C VAL A 251 15.40 4.97 -24.86
N THR A 252 15.22 4.21 -25.94
CA THR A 252 14.38 4.62 -27.08
C THR A 252 13.16 3.71 -27.19
N ILE A 253 11.99 4.25 -26.89
CA ILE A 253 10.72 3.52 -27.03
C ILE A 253 10.23 3.61 -28.47
N PRO A 254 10.03 2.47 -29.17
CA PRO A 254 9.57 2.48 -30.55
C PRO A 254 8.23 3.21 -30.73
N LYS A 255 8.07 3.99 -31.80
CA LYS A 255 6.83 4.74 -32.07
C LYS A 255 5.59 3.85 -32.13
N LYS A 256 5.72 2.63 -32.66
CA LYS A 256 4.63 1.64 -32.80
C LYS A 256 4.20 1.02 -31.49
N GLN A 257 5.08 1.01 -30.48
CA GLN A 257 4.74 0.49 -29.15
C GLN A 257 3.70 1.40 -28.50
N LYS A 258 2.64 0.82 -27.98
CA LYS A 258 1.52 1.54 -27.35
C LYS A 258 1.61 1.56 -25.84
N THR A 259 2.17 0.50 -25.26
CA THR A 259 2.24 0.27 -23.83
C THR A 259 3.66 -0.08 -23.41
N LEU A 260 3.97 0.13 -22.13
CA LEU A 260 5.14 -0.40 -21.46
C LEU A 260 4.69 -1.33 -20.33
N THR A 261 5.47 -2.36 -20.06
CA THR A 261 5.28 -3.24 -18.91
C THR A 261 6.35 -2.93 -17.85
N TRP A 262 5.92 -2.38 -16.74
CA TRP A 262 6.76 -2.06 -15.59
C TRP A 262 6.83 -3.28 -14.70
N HIS A 263 8.04 -3.76 -14.35
CA HIS A 263 8.26 -4.94 -13.53
C HIS A 263 8.92 -4.56 -12.22
N PHE A 264 8.20 -4.71 -11.12
CA PHE A 264 8.68 -4.41 -9.76
C PHE A 264 8.84 -5.66 -8.93
N LEU A 265 9.91 -5.72 -8.15
CA LEU A 265 10.10 -6.69 -7.07
C LEU A 265 10.16 -5.94 -5.74
N ALA A 266 9.30 -6.32 -4.80
CA ALA A 266 9.29 -5.75 -3.46
C ALA A 266 9.44 -6.88 -2.42
N PRO A 267 10.62 -7.05 -1.80
CA PRO A 267 10.85 -8.10 -0.81
C PRO A 267 10.37 -7.66 0.57
N ASN A 268 9.74 -8.58 1.29
CA ASN A 268 9.32 -8.38 2.69
C ASN A 268 8.58 -7.07 2.93
N VAL A 269 7.44 -6.93 2.29
CA VAL A 269 6.48 -5.84 2.48
C VAL A 269 5.09 -6.43 2.72
N HIS A 270 4.16 -5.64 3.21
CA HIS A 270 2.78 -6.09 3.44
C HIS A 270 1.73 -5.31 2.61
N ASP A 271 2.20 -4.55 1.64
CA ASP A 271 1.35 -3.90 0.63
C ASP A 271 2.14 -3.57 -0.63
N PHE A 272 1.42 -3.28 -1.73
CA PHE A 272 1.98 -2.81 -2.98
C PHE A 272 1.12 -1.69 -3.55
N THR A 273 1.67 -0.49 -3.58
CA THR A 273 1.00 0.74 -4.06
C THR A 273 1.79 1.35 -5.20
N TRP A 274 1.10 2.00 -6.12
CA TRP A 274 1.70 2.78 -7.20
C TRP A 274 0.82 3.97 -7.60
N ALA A 275 1.44 4.96 -8.20
CA ALA A 275 0.71 6.04 -8.88
C ALA A 275 1.34 6.30 -10.25
N ALA A 276 0.56 6.86 -11.17
CA ALA A 276 1.03 7.13 -12.51
C ALA A 276 0.36 8.37 -13.12
N ASP A 277 1.17 9.14 -13.84
CA ASP A 277 0.70 10.27 -14.62
C ASP A 277 1.59 10.47 -15.86
N LYS A 278 1.00 10.97 -16.96
CA LYS A 278 1.77 11.27 -18.19
C LYS A 278 2.65 12.51 -18.06
N ASP A 279 2.31 13.38 -17.12
CA ASP A 279 3.00 14.66 -16.90
C ASP A 279 3.91 14.62 -15.66
N TYR A 280 4.23 13.45 -15.12
CA TYR A 280 5.19 13.33 -14.03
C TYR A 280 6.60 13.67 -14.50
N LEU A 281 7.30 14.49 -13.71
CA LEU A 281 8.74 14.54 -13.63
C LEU A 281 9.22 13.45 -12.68
N HIS A 282 10.41 12.93 -12.92
CA HIS A 282 11.04 11.94 -12.05
C HIS A 282 12.48 12.37 -11.75
N ASP A 283 12.74 12.70 -10.48
CA ASP A 283 14.07 12.98 -9.97
C ASP A 283 14.56 11.81 -9.09
N LYS A 284 15.86 11.62 -9.02
CA LYS A 284 16.53 10.62 -8.16
C LYS A 284 17.60 11.29 -7.31
N LEU A 285 17.72 10.84 -6.06
CA LEU A 285 18.79 11.23 -5.15
C LEU A 285 19.35 9.98 -4.45
N LEU A 286 20.61 9.66 -4.64
CA LEU A 286 21.29 8.63 -3.86
C LEU A 286 21.80 9.25 -2.56
N THR A 287 21.39 8.70 -1.42
CA THR A 287 21.81 9.16 -0.10
C THR A 287 23.17 8.57 0.30
N GLU A 288 23.79 9.12 1.34
CA GLU A 288 25.05 8.60 1.89
C GLU A 288 24.90 7.18 2.46
N GLU A 289 23.69 6.83 2.91
CA GLU A 289 23.36 5.49 3.42
C GLU A 289 23.12 4.44 2.32
N GLY A 290 23.22 4.84 1.05
CA GLY A 290 23.03 3.96 -0.11
C GLY A 290 21.56 3.75 -0.50
N VAL A 291 20.63 4.54 0.04
CA VAL A 291 19.20 4.48 -0.33
C VAL A 291 18.96 5.43 -1.50
N THR A 292 18.32 4.93 -2.56
CA THR A 292 17.86 5.77 -3.67
C THR A 292 16.48 6.34 -3.36
N LEU A 293 16.39 7.65 -3.25
CA LEU A 293 15.12 8.37 -3.12
C LEU A 293 14.63 8.73 -4.52
N HIS A 294 13.37 8.37 -4.81
CA HIS A 294 12.66 8.72 -6.03
C HIS A 294 11.62 9.79 -5.73
N PHE A 295 11.52 10.81 -6.58
CA PHE A 295 10.55 11.88 -6.47
C PHE A 295 9.77 11.97 -7.77
N LEU A 296 8.45 11.67 -7.71
CA LEU A 296 7.58 11.70 -8.88
C LEU A 296 6.48 12.74 -8.63
N TYR A 297 6.43 13.76 -9.47
CA TYR A 297 5.52 14.88 -9.29
C TYR A 297 5.13 15.53 -10.61
N LYS A 298 4.00 16.20 -10.64
CA LYS A 298 3.48 16.88 -11.86
C LYS A 298 4.47 17.90 -12.37
N ASN A 299 4.63 17.99 -13.68
CA ASN A 299 5.34 19.08 -14.35
C ASN A 299 4.54 20.38 -14.26
N ASN A 300 4.39 20.88 -13.03
CA ASN A 300 3.69 22.10 -12.70
C ASN A 300 4.69 23.13 -12.17
N PRO A 301 4.92 24.26 -12.88
CA PRO A 301 5.89 25.29 -12.46
C PRO A 301 5.71 25.81 -11.03
N LYS A 302 4.50 25.73 -10.47
CA LYS A 302 4.22 26.20 -9.11
C LYS A 302 4.82 25.33 -8.01
N ILE A 303 5.08 24.04 -8.29
CA ILE A 303 5.55 23.10 -7.29
C ILE A 303 6.97 22.60 -7.51
N ILE A 304 7.52 22.70 -8.72
CA ILE A 304 8.83 22.14 -9.09
C ILE A 304 9.93 22.60 -8.13
N ASP A 305 9.99 23.89 -7.78
CA ASP A 305 11.02 24.41 -6.88
C ASP A 305 10.90 23.84 -5.46
N THR A 306 9.66 23.74 -4.94
CA THR A 306 9.39 23.11 -3.63
C THR A 306 9.82 21.65 -3.62
N TRP A 307 9.43 20.87 -4.64
CA TRP A 307 9.80 19.45 -4.74
C TRP A 307 11.31 19.25 -4.84
N LYS A 308 12.02 20.07 -5.63
CA LYS A 308 13.48 19.99 -5.73
C LYS A 308 14.19 20.35 -4.42
N LYS A 309 13.69 21.33 -3.69
CA LYS A 309 14.23 21.69 -2.36
C LYS A 309 13.97 20.59 -1.32
N ALA A 310 12.79 19.97 -1.35
CA ALA A 310 12.41 18.91 -0.41
C ALA A 310 13.31 17.66 -0.52
N GLN A 311 13.91 17.38 -1.66
CA GLN A 311 14.77 16.20 -1.87
C GLN A 311 15.92 16.13 -0.86
N LYS A 312 16.61 17.22 -0.64
CA LYS A 312 17.71 17.31 0.35
C LYS A 312 17.20 17.03 1.77
N TYR A 313 16.06 17.63 2.14
CA TYR A 313 15.48 17.44 3.47
C TYR A 313 14.98 16.00 3.66
N THR A 314 14.46 15.35 2.62
CA THR A 314 14.09 13.94 2.69
C THR A 314 15.30 13.04 2.99
N ALA A 315 16.46 13.32 2.42
CA ALA A 315 17.70 12.61 2.74
C ALA A 315 18.15 12.87 4.20
N GLU A 316 18.06 14.11 4.68
CA GLU A 316 18.37 14.47 6.07
C GLU A 316 17.41 13.76 7.07
N ILE A 317 16.13 13.65 6.74
CA ILE A 317 15.13 12.90 7.52
C ILE A 317 15.50 11.42 7.59
N LEU A 318 15.88 10.79 6.48
CA LEU A 318 16.35 9.40 6.47
C LEU A 318 17.54 9.20 7.41
N THR A 319 18.56 10.06 7.31
CA THR A 319 19.74 10.02 8.19
C THR A 319 19.35 10.16 9.65
N PHE A 320 18.45 11.09 9.95
CA PHE A 320 17.94 11.30 11.32
C PHE A 320 17.21 10.06 11.85
N TYR A 321 16.28 9.51 11.08
CA TYR A 321 15.51 8.33 11.51
C TYR A 321 16.39 7.09 11.61
N ASN A 322 17.34 6.88 10.71
CA ASN A 322 18.34 5.81 10.82
C ASN A 322 19.11 5.86 12.14
N LYS A 323 19.43 7.05 12.60
CA LYS A 323 20.17 7.27 13.87
C LYS A 323 19.28 7.12 15.09
N MET A 324 18.04 7.62 15.05
CA MET A 324 17.18 7.72 16.24
C MET A 324 16.30 6.49 16.46
N VAL A 325 15.88 5.85 15.37
CA VAL A 325 14.89 4.75 15.42
C VAL A 325 15.55 3.42 15.02
N GLY A 326 16.26 3.41 13.88
CA GLY A 326 16.90 2.21 13.37
C GLY A 326 17.12 2.29 11.87
N LYS A 327 17.99 1.44 11.33
CA LYS A 327 18.31 1.44 9.90
C LYS A 327 17.07 1.16 9.05
N TYR A 328 16.81 2.01 8.05
CA TYR A 328 15.80 1.76 7.02
C TYR A 328 16.13 0.45 6.27
N PRO A 329 15.18 -0.48 6.15
CA PRO A 329 15.50 -1.84 5.72
C PRO A 329 15.62 -2.02 4.21
N TYR A 330 15.31 -1.01 3.40
CA TYR A 330 15.30 -1.10 1.94
C TYR A 330 16.34 -0.15 1.30
N GLU A 331 16.65 -0.40 0.02
CA GLU A 331 17.63 0.40 -0.75
C GLU A 331 16.96 1.48 -1.61
N GLN A 332 15.65 1.66 -1.50
CA GLN A 332 14.91 2.73 -2.17
C GLN A 332 13.69 3.19 -1.36
N TYR A 333 13.28 4.46 -1.59
CA TYR A 333 12.01 5.02 -1.14
C TYR A 333 11.48 5.99 -2.18
N SER A 334 10.16 5.99 -2.42
CA SER A 334 9.53 6.86 -3.41
C SER A 334 8.57 7.84 -2.76
N VAL A 335 8.79 9.13 -2.97
CA VAL A 335 7.83 10.20 -2.63
C VAL A 335 7.08 10.53 -3.92
N ILE A 336 5.77 10.28 -3.94
CA ILE A 336 4.97 10.33 -5.16
C ILE A 336 3.78 11.27 -4.94
N GLN A 337 3.64 12.27 -5.80
CA GLN A 337 2.44 13.11 -5.79
C GLN A 337 1.23 12.26 -6.16
N GLY A 338 0.22 12.21 -5.29
CA GLY A 338 -0.97 11.38 -5.51
C GLY A 338 -1.88 11.31 -4.29
N GLY A 339 -2.89 10.48 -4.37
CA GLY A 339 -3.84 10.30 -3.27
C GLY A 339 -4.71 11.53 -2.99
N ASP A 340 -5.17 11.64 -1.76
CA ASP A 340 -6.11 12.68 -1.29
C ASP A 340 -5.61 13.44 -0.03
N GLY A 341 -4.37 13.18 0.36
CA GLY A 341 -3.68 13.76 1.53
C GLY A 341 -2.24 13.30 1.59
N GLY A 342 -1.75 12.94 2.78
CA GLY A 342 -0.63 12.06 2.99
C GLY A 342 -1.14 10.63 3.18
N MET A 343 -0.32 9.65 2.84
CA MET A 343 -0.54 8.24 3.12
C MET A 343 0.74 7.44 2.89
N GLU A 344 1.11 6.74 3.92
CA GLU A 344 2.21 5.80 3.95
C GLU A 344 1.89 4.50 3.20
N TYR A 345 2.91 3.98 2.55
CA TYR A 345 2.89 2.65 1.95
C TYR A 345 4.29 2.02 2.04
N ALA A 346 4.36 0.72 1.84
CA ALA A 346 5.64 0.03 1.84
C ALA A 346 6.58 0.60 0.76
N MET A 347 7.75 1.07 1.16
CA MET A 347 8.80 1.65 0.30
C MET A 347 8.37 2.90 -0.49
N CYS A 348 7.20 3.48 -0.22
CA CYS A 348 6.75 4.72 -0.87
C CYS A 348 5.68 5.44 -0.05
N THR A 349 5.45 6.70 -0.40
CA THR A 349 4.31 7.49 0.10
C THR A 349 3.58 8.17 -1.05
N LEU A 350 2.26 8.29 -0.92
CA LEU A 350 1.46 9.16 -1.77
C LEU A 350 1.15 10.44 -1.01
N VAL A 351 1.55 11.59 -1.58
CA VAL A 351 1.37 12.90 -0.95
C VAL A 351 0.73 13.90 -1.91
N LEU A 352 -0.04 14.83 -1.37
CA LEU A 352 -0.39 16.04 -2.10
C LEU A 352 0.82 16.96 -2.15
N GLY A 353 1.09 17.52 -3.32
CA GLY A 353 2.34 18.23 -3.59
C GLY A 353 2.22 19.74 -3.70
N GLU A 354 1.02 20.30 -3.62
CA GLU A 354 0.76 21.74 -3.73
C GLU A 354 0.76 22.42 -2.34
N GLY A 355 1.93 22.53 -1.71
CA GLY A 355 2.06 23.15 -0.39
C GLY A 355 3.32 24.00 -0.25
N GLU A 356 3.36 24.80 0.81
CA GLU A 356 4.56 25.54 1.20
C GLU A 356 5.65 24.57 1.67
N LEU A 357 6.93 24.92 1.43
CA LEU A 357 8.07 24.02 1.64
C LEU A 357 8.09 23.40 3.04
N ASN A 358 7.93 24.19 4.09
CA ASN A 358 8.02 23.68 5.46
C ASN A 358 6.89 22.68 5.78
N GLY A 359 5.66 22.97 5.37
CA GLY A 359 4.54 22.05 5.54
C GLY A 359 4.71 20.78 4.70
N PHE A 360 5.30 20.90 3.51
CA PHE A 360 5.59 19.74 2.66
C PHE A 360 6.70 18.86 3.22
N ILE A 361 7.75 19.46 3.82
CA ILE A 361 8.81 18.71 4.52
C ILE A 361 8.22 17.96 5.73
N GLY A 362 7.38 18.62 6.56
CA GLY A 362 6.68 17.98 7.68
C GLY A 362 5.82 16.79 7.21
N LEU A 363 5.04 16.97 6.14
CA LEU A 363 4.26 15.88 5.55
C LEU A 363 5.16 14.70 5.13
N ILE A 364 6.28 14.96 4.45
CA ILE A 364 7.23 13.90 4.07
C ILE A 364 7.83 13.24 5.32
N ALA A 365 8.19 14.00 6.35
CA ALA A 365 8.73 13.46 7.59
C ALA A 365 7.75 12.51 8.26
N HIS A 366 6.49 12.93 8.38
CA HIS A 366 5.41 12.11 8.91
C HIS A 366 5.27 10.79 8.11
N GLU A 367 5.00 10.87 6.83
CA GLU A 367 4.77 9.70 5.98
C GLU A 367 6.00 8.77 5.90
N PHE A 368 7.22 9.33 5.95
CA PHE A 368 8.43 8.51 5.97
C PHE A 368 8.63 7.83 7.34
N GLY A 369 8.23 8.49 8.43
CA GLY A 369 8.28 7.94 9.79
C GLY A 369 7.48 6.64 9.94
N HIS A 370 6.38 6.51 9.23
CA HIS A 370 5.58 5.29 9.14
C HIS A 370 6.34 4.08 8.57
N SER A 371 7.48 4.27 7.89
CA SER A 371 8.33 3.15 7.48
C SER A 371 8.82 2.30 8.65
N TRP A 372 8.92 2.88 9.84
CA TRP A 372 9.25 2.19 11.09
C TRP A 372 8.01 1.89 11.93
N PHE A 373 7.20 2.92 12.17
CA PHE A 373 5.98 2.84 13.00
C PHE A 373 4.78 2.62 12.11
N GLN A 374 4.39 1.45 11.98
CA GLN A 374 3.54 0.58 11.27
C GLN A 374 4.33 -0.42 10.43
N HIS A 375 5.10 -0.02 9.39
CA HIS A 375 5.62 -0.99 8.42
C HIS A 375 6.60 -2.01 9.04
N VAL A 376 7.71 -1.57 9.66
CA VAL A 376 8.70 -2.48 10.25
C VAL A 376 8.14 -3.23 11.45
N LEU A 377 7.33 -2.58 12.27
CA LEU A 377 6.70 -3.21 13.44
C LEU A 377 5.50 -4.08 13.08
N ALA A 378 4.91 -3.90 11.90
CA ALA A 378 3.71 -4.59 11.43
C ALA A 378 2.56 -4.56 12.46
N SER A 379 2.36 -3.40 13.08
CA SER A 379 1.27 -3.20 14.04
C SER A 379 -0.09 -3.24 13.34
N ASN A 380 -1.12 -3.70 14.05
CA ASN A 380 -2.49 -3.67 13.54
C ASN A 380 -3.05 -2.25 13.67
N GLU A 381 -2.93 -1.46 12.61
CA GLU A 381 -3.38 -0.06 12.53
C GLU A 381 -4.89 0.08 12.78
N SER A 382 -5.68 -0.88 12.34
CA SER A 382 -7.15 -0.85 12.52
C SER A 382 -7.57 -0.89 13.99
N LYS A 383 -6.70 -1.45 14.87
CA LYS A 383 -6.95 -1.56 16.32
C LYS A 383 -6.09 -0.63 17.15
N HIS A 384 -4.87 -0.40 16.72
CA HIS A 384 -3.83 0.26 17.51
C HIS A 384 -3.25 1.47 16.76
N GLY A 385 -4.10 2.32 16.17
CA GLY A 385 -3.70 3.52 15.45
C GLY A 385 -2.75 4.45 16.22
N TRP A 386 -2.72 4.37 17.56
CA TRP A 386 -1.75 5.12 18.37
C TRP A 386 -0.30 4.61 18.25
N MET A 387 -0.11 3.33 17.88
CA MET A 387 1.22 2.76 17.61
C MET A 387 1.75 3.18 16.23
N ASP A 388 0.86 3.46 15.33
CA ASP A 388 1.10 3.97 14.00
C ASP A 388 1.25 5.50 14.02
N GLU A 389 0.17 6.23 14.14
CA GLU A 389 0.09 7.69 14.09
C GLU A 389 0.76 8.39 15.29
N GLY A 390 0.63 7.79 16.50
CA GLY A 390 1.14 8.40 17.71
C GLY A 390 2.67 8.39 17.80
N PHE A 391 3.32 7.27 17.46
CA PHE A 391 4.78 7.22 17.43
C PHE A 391 5.34 8.00 16.25
N THR A 392 4.70 7.96 15.08
CA THR A 392 5.11 8.73 13.93
C THR A 392 5.04 10.23 14.21
N SER A 393 3.92 10.72 14.76
CA SER A 393 3.80 12.13 15.16
C SER A 393 4.78 12.53 16.29
N PHE A 394 5.24 11.59 17.10
CA PHE A 394 6.22 11.88 18.15
C PHE A 394 7.64 12.07 17.58
N ILE A 395 8.00 11.39 16.50
CA ILE A 395 9.35 11.48 15.92
C ILE A 395 9.46 12.53 14.81
N GLU A 396 8.33 12.93 14.21
CA GLU A 396 8.22 14.03 13.24
C GLU A 396 8.69 15.36 13.85
#